data_4821692dcdf39adf805d1f000e70ba1c
#
_entry.id   4821692dcdf39adf805d1f000e70ba1c
#
_cell.length_a   1.000
_cell.length_b   1.000
_cell.length_c   1.000
_cell.angle_alpha   90.00
_cell.angle_beta   90.00
_cell.angle_gamma   90.00
#
_symmetry.space_group_name_H-M   'P 1'
#
loop_
_entity.id
_entity.type
_entity.pdbx_description
1 polymer ?
#
loop_
_entity_poly.entity_id
_entity_poly.type
_entity_poly.pdbx_seq_one_letter_code
_entity_poly.pdbx_strand_id
1 'polypeptide(L)'
;MVRGYLGDPAVFARAWDEGTERTVAPFYRNQLRADRARLAEMTALREGRTWSPTGSIMNRLAAAAFYDADLFRALLETVMCLALPQAVIERPGIRDKVDQSDHHVSRPAPGPDRRELLQLLAA
;
A
#
# COMPACT_ATOMS: atom_id res chain seq x y z
N MET A 1 10.63 8.44 -27.26
CA MET A 1 9.60 7.50 -27.68
C MET A 1 8.30 8.18 -28.17
N VAL A 2 7.92 9.35 -27.70
CA VAL A 2 6.68 10.06 -28.08
C VAL A 2 6.73 10.72 -29.47
N ARG A 3 7.90 11.14 -29.94
CA ARG A 3 8.05 11.90 -31.21
C ARG A 3 7.55 11.17 -32.47
N GLY A 4 7.56 9.83 -32.50
CA GLY A 4 7.11 9.05 -33.65
C GLY A 4 5.60 9.00 -33.86
N TYR A 5 4.81 9.43 -32.86
CA TYR A 5 3.34 9.32 -32.90
C TYR A 5 2.63 10.67 -33.11
N LEU A 6 3.38 11.78 -33.12
CA LEU A 6 2.79 13.13 -33.20
C LEU A 6 2.10 13.43 -34.55
N GLY A 7 2.34 12.62 -35.58
CA GLY A 7 1.70 12.78 -36.88
C GLY A 7 0.33 12.12 -37.04
N ASP A 8 -0.06 11.23 -36.12
CA ASP A 8 -1.35 10.53 -36.15
C ASP A 8 -1.98 10.54 -34.75
N PRO A 9 -3.01 11.38 -34.52
CA PRO A 9 -3.66 11.51 -33.22
C PRO A 9 -4.27 10.20 -32.69
N ALA A 10 -4.77 9.34 -33.55
CA ALA A 10 -5.40 8.08 -33.15
C ALA A 10 -4.34 7.05 -32.71
N VAL A 11 -3.22 7.01 -33.39
CA VAL A 11 -2.06 6.17 -33.00
C VAL A 11 -1.46 6.67 -31.70
N PHE A 12 -1.31 8.00 -31.56
CA PHE A 12 -0.85 8.61 -30.32
C PHE A 12 -1.76 8.27 -29.13
N ALA A 13 -3.08 8.43 -29.28
CA ALA A 13 -4.05 8.16 -28.24
C ALA A 13 -3.98 6.71 -27.74
N ARG A 14 -3.90 5.74 -28.66
CA ARG A 14 -3.74 4.33 -28.30
C ARG A 14 -2.43 4.06 -27.57
N ALA A 15 -1.31 4.55 -28.10
CA ALA A 15 0.00 4.36 -27.49
C ALA A 15 0.09 5.01 -26.09
N TRP A 16 -0.59 6.15 -25.91
CA TRP A 16 -0.70 6.82 -24.61
C TRP A 16 -1.54 6.02 -23.62
N ASP A 17 -2.70 5.54 -24.05
CA ASP A 17 -3.60 4.71 -23.25
C ASP A 17 -2.88 3.42 -22.79
N GLU A 18 -2.29 2.67 -23.73
CA GLU A 18 -1.52 1.47 -23.41
C GLU A 18 -0.33 1.75 -22.50
N GLY A 19 0.36 2.87 -22.70
CA GLY A 19 1.45 3.33 -21.84
C GLY A 19 0.96 3.62 -20.42
N THR A 20 -0.13 4.34 -20.29
CA THR A 20 -0.75 4.70 -19.01
C THR A 20 -1.25 3.46 -18.28
N GLU A 21 -1.96 2.56 -18.96
CA GLU A 21 -2.42 1.29 -18.36
C GLU A 21 -1.25 0.44 -17.84
N ARG A 22 -0.14 0.43 -18.52
CA ARG A 22 1.04 -0.36 -18.15
C ARG A 22 1.86 0.27 -17.03
N THR A 23 1.99 1.60 -16.99
CA THR A 23 2.94 2.28 -16.12
C THR A 23 2.31 3.08 -14.98
N VAL A 24 1.11 3.64 -15.16
CA VAL A 24 0.45 4.52 -14.17
C VAL A 24 -0.70 3.80 -13.46
N ALA A 25 -1.55 3.12 -14.21
CA ALA A 25 -2.74 2.49 -13.66
C ALA A 25 -2.46 1.47 -12.54
N PRO A 26 -1.33 0.71 -12.51
CA PRO A 26 -1.01 -0.15 -11.38
C PRO A 26 -0.84 0.60 -10.06
N PHE A 27 -0.23 1.79 -10.06
CA PHE A 27 -0.10 2.63 -8.87
C PHE A 27 -1.45 3.16 -8.41
N TYR A 28 -2.26 3.66 -9.34
CA TYR A 28 -3.60 4.13 -9.04
C TYR A 28 -4.48 3.02 -8.42
N ARG A 29 -4.47 1.82 -9.01
CA ARG A 29 -5.20 0.67 -8.48
C ARG A 29 -4.69 0.25 -7.09
N ASN A 30 -3.40 0.35 -6.86
CA ASN A 30 -2.81 0.08 -5.54
C ASN A 30 -3.28 1.11 -4.52
N GLN A 31 -3.26 2.39 -4.86
CA GLN A 31 -3.74 3.46 -3.99
C GLN A 31 -5.23 3.30 -3.66
N LEU A 32 -6.09 3.01 -4.64
CA LEU A 32 -7.50 2.75 -4.39
C LEU A 32 -7.74 1.59 -3.40
N ARG A 33 -6.94 0.53 -3.47
CA ARG A 33 -7.04 -0.59 -2.51
C ARG A 33 -6.63 -0.15 -1.11
N ALA A 34 -5.55 0.62 -1.00
CA ALA A 34 -5.07 1.15 0.27
C ALA A 34 -6.10 2.08 0.92
N ASP A 35 -6.72 2.97 0.15
CA ASP A 35 -7.74 3.90 0.63
C ASP A 35 -9.02 3.16 1.10
N ARG A 36 -9.44 2.15 0.35
CA ARG A 36 -10.58 1.29 0.76
C ARG A 36 -10.28 0.54 2.06
N ALA A 37 -9.07 0.01 2.22
CA ALA A 37 -8.66 -0.66 3.45
C ALA A 37 -8.65 0.31 4.64
N ARG A 38 -8.13 1.52 4.45
CA ARG A 38 -8.13 2.58 5.48
C ARG A 38 -9.53 3.01 5.88
N LEU A 39 -10.44 3.18 4.92
CA LEU A 39 -11.84 3.49 5.20
C LEU A 39 -12.52 2.37 5.99
N ALA A 40 -12.26 1.11 5.65
CA ALA A 40 -12.78 -0.05 6.37
C ALA A 40 -12.24 -0.09 7.82
N GLU A 41 -10.95 0.17 8.01
CA GLU A 41 -10.33 0.29 9.32
C GLU A 41 -10.98 1.39 10.16
N MET A 42 -11.08 2.60 9.61
CA MET A 42 -11.70 3.73 10.30
C MET A 42 -13.16 3.45 10.67
N THR A 43 -13.90 2.78 9.81
CA THR A 43 -15.28 2.38 10.09
C THR A 43 -15.35 1.36 11.21
N ALA A 44 -14.49 0.32 11.18
CA ALA A 44 -14.44 -0.69 12.23
C ALA A 44 -14.08 -0.06 13.59
N LEU A 45 -13.09 0.83 13.63
CA LEU A 45 -12.68 1.54 14.85
C LEU A 45 -13.81 2.45 15.39
N ARG A 46 -14.54 3.13 14.49
CA ARG A 46 -15.70 3.97 14.88
C ARG A 46 -16.81 3.14 15.51
N GLU A 47 -17.02 1.93 15.02
CA GLU A 47 -18.01 0.98 15.50
C GLU A 47 -17.54 0.16 16.70
N GLY A 48 -16.34 0.42 17.23
CA GLY A 48 -15.75 -0.32 18.35
C GLY A 48 -15.37 -1.77 18.01
N ARG A 49 -15.24 -2.09 16.72
CA ARG A 49 -14.82 -3.43 16.26
C ARG A 49 -13.30 -3.51 16.17
N THR A 50 -12.77 -4.67 16.49
CA THR A 50 -11.36 -4.98 16.20
C THR A 50 -11.17 -5.06 14.69
N TRP A 51 -10.18 -4.35 14.17
CA TRP A 51 -9.77 -4.44 12.79
C TRP A 51 -8.46 -5.24 12.69
N SER A 52 -8.38 -6.11 11.70
CA SER A 52 -7.15 -6.82 11.35
C SER A 52 -6.78 -6.47 9.91
N PRO A 53 -5.52 -6.24 9.59
CA PRO A 53 -5.06 -5.95 8.24
C PRO A 53 -5.16 -7.20 7.34
N THR A 54 -6.35 -7.79 7.25
CA THR A 54 -6.68 -8.84 6.30
C THR A 54 -6.88 -8.19 4.95
N GLY A 55 -5.95 -8.31 4.07
CA GLY A 55 -6.07 -7.65 2.79
C GLY A 55 -5.02 -8.08 1.79
N SER A 56 -4.79 -7.23 0.83
CA SER A 56 -3.81 -7.46 -0.21
C SER A 56 -2.41 -7.62 0.38
N ILE A 57 -1.55 -8.37 -0.29
CA ILE A 57 -0.14 -8.51 0.08
C ILE A 57 0.56 -7.15 0.28
N MET A 58 0.11 -6.10 -0.42
CA MET A 58 0.64 -4.75 -0.25
C MET A 58 0.27 -4.13 1.10
N ASN A 59 -0.93 -4.39 1.64
CA ASN A 59 -1.31 -3.92 2.97
C ASN A 59 -0.48 -4.64 4.05
N ARG A 60 -0.24 -5.93 3.87
CA ARG A 60 0.61 -6.72 4.76
C ARG A 60 2.07 -6.25 4.68
N LEU A 61 2.58 -5.99 3.47
CA LEU A 61 3.90 -5.38 3.26
C LEU A 61 4.01 -4.04 4.02
N ALA A 62 3.02 -3.16 3.89
CA ALA A 62 3.03 -1.87 4.56
C ALA A 62 3.05 -2.01 6.09
N ALA A 63 2.31 -2.97 6.65
CA ALA A 63 2.34 -3.25 8.08
C ALA A 63 3.68 -3.84 8.54
N ALA A 64 4.23 -4.79 7.78
CA ALA A 64 5.50 -5.45 8.08
C ALA A 64 6.72 -4.54 7.91
N ALA A 65 6.62 -3.52 7.05
CA ALA A 65 7.70 -2.56 6.77
C ALA A 65 8.20 -1.79 8.02
N PHE A 66 7.38 -1.70 9.06
CA PHE A 66 7.81 -1.08 10.32
C PHE A 66 8.80 -1.93 11.12
N TYR A 67 8.96 -3.20 10.77
CA TYR A 67 9.76 -4.17 11.52
C TYR A 67 10.91 -4.78 10.71
N ASP A 68 10.94 -4.60 9.39
CA ASP A 68 11.98 -5.13 8.50
C ASP A 68 12.44 -4.04 7.51
N ALA A 69 13.76 -3.77 7.49
CA ALA A 69 14.35 -2.72 6.68
C ALA A 69 14.25 -2.99 5.17
N ASP A 70 14.24 -4.25 4.73
CA ASP A 70 14.11 -4.58 3.31
C ASP A 70 12.66 -4.42 2.84
N LEU A 71 11.70 -4.78 3.70
CA LEU A 71 10.28 -4.52 3.45
C LEU A 71 9.99 -3.02 3.45
N PHE A 72 10.64 -2.24 4.32
CA PHE A 72 10.53 -0.79 4.32
C PHE A 72 11.05 -0.17 3.02
N ARG A 73 12.22 -0.60 2.53
CA ARG A 73 12.75 -0.16 1.22
C ARG A 73 11.81 -0.54 0.08
N ALA A 74 11.29 -1.76 0.08
CA ALA A 74 10.32 -2.25 -0.90
C ALA A 74 9.04 -1.40 -0.91
N LEU A 75 8.53 -1.03 0.27
CA LEU A 75 7.40 -0.12 0.41
C LEU A 75 7.71 1.26 -0.15
N LEU A 76 8.86 1.84 0.23
CA LEU A 76 9.28 3.16 -0.27
C LEU A 76 9.38 3.21 -1.79
N GLU A 77 9.97 2.20 -2.42
CA GLU A 77 10.05 2.14 -3.89
C GLU A 77 8.67 2.18 -4.55
N THR A 78 7.70 1.51 -3.94
CA THR A 78 6.30 1.53 -4.42
C THR A 78 5.66 2.90 -4.20
N VAL A 79 5.80 3.48 -3.00
CA VAL A 79 5.20 4.77 -2.64
C VAL A 79 5.79 5.91 -3.46
N MET A 80 7.10 5.86 -3.71
CA MET A 80 7.82 6.84 -4.53
C MET A 80 7.68 6.59 -6.03
N CYS A 81 6.86 5.61 -6.44
CA CYS A 81 6.64 5.22 -7.85
C CYS A 81 7.93 4.83 -8.60
N LEU A 82 8.94 4.34 -7.89
CA LEU A 82 10.21 3.90 -8.47
C LEU A 82 10.14 2.47 -9.04
N ALA A 83 9.24 1.64 -8.51
CA ALA A 83 8.99 0.30 -9.00
C ALA A 83 7.49 -0.02 -8.95
N LEU A 84 7.03 -0.80 -9.90
CA LEU A 84 5.63 -1.25 -9.94
C LEU A 84 5.31 -2.12 -8.71
N PRO A 85 4.14 -1.96 -8.08
CA PRO A 85 3.76 -2.75 -6.90
C PRO A 85 3.90 -4.26 -7.11
N GLN A 86 3.49 -4.74 -8.29
CA GLN A 86 3.62 -6.15 -8.63
C GLN A 86 5.09 -6.59 -8.73
N ALA A 87 5.94 -5.80 -9.37
CA ALA A 87 7.37 -6.11 -9.52
C ALA A 87 8.08 -6.16 -8.17
N VAL A 88 7.67 -5.32 -7.21
CA VAL A 88 8.20 -5.35 -5.83
C VAL A 88 7.83 -6.65 -5.13
N ILE A 89 6.55 -7.04 -5.19
CA ILE A 89 6.05 -8.27 -4.54
C ILE A 89 6.64 -9.55 -5.13
N GLU A 90 6.98 -9.53 -6.41
CA GLU A 90 7.56 -10.68 -7.11
C GLU A 90 9.06 -10.86 -6.87
N ARG A 91 9.71 -9.92 -6.19
CA ARG A 91 11.13 -10.07 -5.82
C ARG A 91 11.35 -11.25 -4.89
N PRO A 92 12.44 -12.02 -5.10
CA PRO A 92 12.78 -13.13 -4.21
C PRO A 92 12.82 -12.69 -2.74
N GLY A 93 12.17 -13.45 -1.88
CA GLY A 93 12.17 -13.26 -0.43
C GLY A 93 11.20 -12.21 0.12
N ILE A 94 10.63 -11.32 -0.70
CA ILE A 94 9.69 -10.31 -0.20
C ILE A 94 8.42 -10.97 0.36
N ARG A 95 7.81 -11.92 -0.37
CA ARG A 95 6.61 -12.63 0.11
C ARG A 95 6.90 -13.39 1.41
N ASP A 96 7.99 -14.13 1.44
CA ASP A 96 8.37 -14.92 2.61
C ASP A 96 8.58 -14.04 3.85
N LYS A 97 9.23 -12.90 3.68
CA LYS A 97 9.41 -11.92 4.77
C LYS A 97 8.10 -11.33 5.24
N VAL A 98 7.17 -11.00 4.33
CA VAL A 98 5.83 -10.52 4.68
C VAL A 98 5.07 -11.57 5.48
N ASP A 99 5.11 -12.84 5.03
CA ASP A 99 4.43 -13.94 5.71
C ASP A 99 5.02 -14.22 7.10
N GLN A 100 6.33 -14.14 7.26
CA GLN A 100 7.00 -14.26 8.56
C GLN A 100 6.70 -13.10 9.50
N SER A 101 6.41 -11.92 8.98
CA SER A 101 6.13 -10.72 9.76
C SER A 101 4.68 -10.64 10.29
N ASP A 102 3.78 -11.51 9.84
CA ASP A 102 2.37 -11.51 10.30
C ASP A 102 2.21 -11.62 11.82
N HIS A 103 3.15 -12.24 12.51
CA HIS A 103 3.18 -12.33 13.97
C HIS A 103 3.44 -10.97 14.65
N HIS A 104 4.07 -10.03 13.97
CA HIS A 104 4.38 -8.70 14.50
C HIS A 104 3.24 -7.71 14.29
N VAL A 105 2.41 -7.92 13.29
CA VAL A 105 1.29 -7.04 12.93
C VAL A 105 0.20 -7.01 14.00
N SER A 106 0.14 -8.03 14.87
CA SER A 106 -0.79 -8.10 16.00
C SER A 106 -0.36 -7.32 17.24
N ARG A 107 0.81 -6.68 17.23
CA ARG A 107 1.23 -5.87 18.37
C ARG A 107 0.46 -4.55 18.40
N PRO A 108 -0.10 -4.16 19.56
CA PRO A 108 -0.70 -2.86 19.71
C PRO A 108 0.32 -1.77 19.38
N ALA A 109 -0.13 -0.69 18.74
CA ALA A 109 0.72 0.46 18.48
C ALA A 109 1.37 0.94 19.80
N PRO A 110 2.66 1.33 19.78
CA PRO A 110 3.28 1.86 20.99
C PRO A 110 2.63 3.19 21.37
N GLY A 111 2.29 3.31 22.63
CA GLY A 111 1.66 4.51 23.19
C GLY A 111 0.28 4.25 23.78
N PRO A 112 -0.34 5.27 24.39
CA PRO A 112 -1.65 5.15 24.99
C PRO A 112 -2.72 4.83 23.95
N ASP A 113 -3.63 3.96 24.28
CA ASP A 113 -4.80 3.71 23.46
C ASP A 113 -5.78 4.90 23.48
N ARG A 114 -6.81 4.87 22.65
CA ARG A 114 -7.81 5.95 22.59
C ARG A 114 -8.49 6.19 23.94
N ARG A 115 -8.72 5.15 24.73
CA ARG A 115 -9.39 5.24 26.03
C ARG A 115 -8.49 5.92 27.03
N GLU A 116 -7.21 5.55 27.07
CA GLU A 116 -6.20 6.18 27.90
C GLU A 116 -6.01 7.66 27.52
N LEU A 117 -5.97 7.98 26.22
CA LEU A 117 -5.91 9.37 25.75
C LEU A 117 -7.12 10.19 26.20
N LEU A 118 -8.33 9.63 26.12
CA LEU A 118 -9.55 10.33 26.59
C LEU A 118 -9.54 10.54 28.11
N GLN A 119 -8.98 9.61 28.88
CA GLN A 119 -8.82 9.77 30.33
C GLN A 119 -7.82 10.89 30.67
N LEU A 120 -6.70 10.99 29.92
CA LEU A 120 -5.71 12.05 30.09
C LEU A 120 -6.26 13.45 29.74
N LEU A 121 -7.20 13.54 28.81
CA LEU A 121 -7.84 14.80 28.42
C LEU A 121 -8.98 15.20 29.35
N ALA A 122 -9.48 14.29 30.16
CA ALA A 122 -10.56 14.54 31.14
C ALA A 122 -10.04 14.87 32.54
N ALA A 123 -8.73 14.77 32.77
CA ALA A 123 -8.04 15.09 34.02
C ALA A 123 -7.56 16.54 34.02
#